data_bfa5f8e3675c9d274e00fc18ff59e930
#
_entry.id   bfa5f8e3675c9d274e00fc18ff59e930
#
_cell.length_a   1.000
_cell.length_b   1.000
_cell.length_c   1.000
_cell.angle_alpha   90.00
_cell.angle_beta   90.00
_cell.angle_gamma   90.00
#
_symmetry.space_group_name_H-M   'P 1'
#
loop_
_entity.id
_entity.type
_entity.pdbx_description
1 polymer ?
#
loop_
_entity_poly.entity_id
_entity_poly.type
_entity_poly.pdbx_seq_one_letter_code
_entity_poly.pdbx_strand_id
1 'polypeptide(L)'
;MRIDNLVRITQGELYQTPSIAQIDGVSFDPDRVKSGDLYICKNNSQESLKKAISSGAYALLSEKTFDVTDKEIAWIKVEDLELALIKLARYFIATNKIDSYLINPKEKLIFDALSKPKGLSFIENSLDKLIESFFNSKKTLVILSENEDTLKQIAPNYKALPTCNEEVFISSKSLFYSTFLFNGKAFNALPISPFFIPSFVKVLFFLQNFEWSFSNIKPLTHFRAIFITKKFRMLPFGMGEKALIVEENLKLFKEEILYLKSRICQKDLLIAAPKSLNLEVDFEYDALEEIFNLDTRFKYILLFANYEDLLSLFEKKDSNKELTLF
;
A
#
# COMPACT_ATOMS: atom_id res chain seq x y z
N MET A 1 -11.83 -1.86 -26.50
CA MET A 1 -11.40 -0.51 -26.92
C MET A 1 -10.99 -0.52 -28.37
N ARG A 2 -11.34 0.51 -29.19
CA ARG A 2 -10.93 0.55 -30.61
C ARG A 2 -9.45 0.92 -30.74
N ILE A 3 -8.75 0.29 -31.68
CA ILE A 3 -7.31 0.53 -31.94
C ILE A 3 -7.06 1.97 -32.34
N ASP A 4 -7.91 2.59 -33.19
CA ASP A 4 -7.79 4.00 -33.57
C ASP A 4 -7.79 4.94 -32.37
N ASN A 5 -8.65 4.66 -31.37
CA ASN A 5 -8.69 5.41 -30.12
C ASN A 5 -7.43 5.20 -29.29
N LEU A 6 -6.93 3.97 -29.21
CA LEU A 6 -5.68 3.66 -28.50
C LEU A 6 -4.50 4.45 -29.11
N VAL A 7 -4.33 4.41 -30.43
CA VAL A 7 -3.30 5.14 -31.16
C VAL A 7 -3.39 6.65 -30.86
N ARG A 8 -4.61 7.22 -30.98
CA ARG A 8 -4.84 8.65 -30.73
C ARG A 8 -4.53 9.03 -29.28
N ILE A 9 -4.93 8.22 -28.29
CA ILE A 9 -4.73 8.52 -26.86
C ILE A 9 -3.26 8.43 -26.50
N THR A 10 -2.59 7.36 -26.92
CA THR A 10 -1.17 7.13 -26.64
C THR A 10 -0.25 8.03 -27.48
N GLN A 11 -0.79 8.67 -28.53
CA GLN A 11 -0.03 9.40 -29.56
C GLN A 11 1.01 8.48 -30.21
N GLY A 12 0.68 7.21 -30.35
CA GLY A 12 1.53 6.23 -30.99
C GLY A 12 1.43 6.25 -32.51
N GLU A 13 2.41 5.65 -33.14
CA GLU A 13 2.46 5.41 -34.57
C GLU A 13 2.03 3.97 -34.88
N LEU A 14 1.04 3.82 -35.75
CA LEU A 14 0.57 2.51 -36.20
C LEU A 14 1.38 2.07 -37.43
N TYR A 15 2.14 0.96 -37.30
CA TYR A 15 3.03 0.49 -38.38
C TYR A 15 2.32 -0.18 -39.53
N GLN A 16 1.11 -0.67 -39.29
CA GLN A 16 0.30 -1.32 -40.34
C GLN A 16 -1.17 -1.22 -40.02
N THR A 17 -2.01 -1.37 -41.03
CA THR A 17 -3.46 -1.42 -40.85
C THR A 17 -3.87 -2.85 -40.49
N PRO A 18 -4.24 -3.12 -39.23
CA PRO A 18 -4.66 -4.45 -38.83
C PRO A 18 -6.05 -4.78 -39.36
N SER A 19 -6.33 -6.06 -39.55
CA SER A 19 -7.69 -6.52 -39.82
C SER A 19 -8.59 -6.41 -38.58
N ILE A 20 -8.01 -6.42 -37.39
CA ILE A 20 -8.71 -6.34 -36.11
C ILE A 20 -8.85 -4.87 -35.71
N ALA A 21 -10.07 -4.45 -35.43
CA ALA A 21 -10.39 -3.06 -35.09
C ALA A 21 -10.49 -2.77 -33.58
N GLN A 22 -10.50 -3.81 -32.75
CA GLN A 22 -10.81 -3.67 -31.32
C GLN A 22 -9.98 -4.61 -30.45
N ILE A 23 -9.62 -4.16 -29.26
CA ILE A 23 -9.03 -4.94 -28.18
C ILE A 23 -10.02 -5.08 -27.03
N ASP A 24 -9.97 -6.23 -26.33
CA ASP A 24 -10.89 -6.57 -25.23
C ASP A 24 -10.26 -6.46 -23.86
N GLY A 25 -8.95 -6.71 -23.74
CA GLY A 25 -8.19 -6.67 -22.51
C GLY A 25 -6.81 -6.04 -22.67
N VAL A 26 -6.06 -6.02 -21.58
CA VAL A 26 -4.67 -5.55 -21.52
C VAL A 26 -3.86 -6.48 -20.64
N SER A 27 -2.63 -6.76 -21.05
CA SER A 27 -1.64 -7.46 -20.23
C SER A 27 -0.25 -6.83 -20.36
N PHE A 28 0.48 -6.77 -19.24
CA PHE A 28 1.91 -6.43 -19.18
C PHE A 28 2.80 -7.68 -19.06
N ASP A 29 2.19 -8.85 -18.86
CA ASP A 29 2.86 -10.13 -18.74
C ASP A 29 2.54 -10.98 -19.99
N PRO A 30 3.55 -11.37 -20.81
CA PRO A 30 3.32 -12.15 -22.03
C PRO A 30 2.71 -13.53 -21.76
N ASP A 31 2.89 -14.08 -20.53
CA ASP A 31 2.31 -15.35 -20.10
C ASP A 31 0.81 -15.26 -19.77
N ARG A 32 0.31 -14.06 -19.52
CA ARG A 32 -1.09 -13.81 -19.14
C ARG A 32 -1.94 -13.23 -20.27
N VAL A 33 -1.35 -13.00 -21.43
CA VAL A 33 -2.06 -12.51 -22.61
C VAL A 33 -3.15 -13.50 -23.01
N LYS A 34 -4.32 -12.98 -23.28
CA LYS A 34 -5.46 -13.73 -23.82
C LYS A 34 -5.77 -13.28 -25.24
N SER A 35 -6.50 -14.10 -25.98
CA SER A 35 -6.98 -13.71 -27.32
C SER A 35 -7.81 -12.41 -27.21
N GLY A 36 -7.48 -11.43 -28.01
CA GLY A 36 -8.11 -10.10 -27.99
C GLY A 36 -7.39 -9.03 -27.18
N ASP A 37 -6.34 -9.38 -26.44
CA ASP A 37 -5.65 -8.43 -25.57
C ASP A 37 -4.67 -7.51 -26.32
N LEU A 38 -4.47 -6.33 -25.74
CA LEU A 38 -3.31 -5.50 -25.96
C LEU A 38 -2.17 -5.98 -25.06
N TYR A 39 -1.04 -6.35 -25.62
CA TYR A 39 0.19 -6.55 -24.85
C TYR A 39 1.04 -5.28 -24.82
N ILE A 40 1.40 -4.85 -23.61
CA ILE A 40 2.26 -3.67 -23.39
C ILE A 40 3.67 -4.14 -23.03
N CYS A 41 4.63 -3.93 -23.93
CA CYS A 41 5.99 -4.44 -23.84
C CYS A 41 6.91 -3.44 -23.13
N LYS A 42 7.09 -3.58 -21.80
CA LYS A 42 7.98 -2.72 -21.01
C LYS A 42 9.47 -3.03 -21.17
N ASN A 43 9.81 -4.29 -21.34
CA ASN A 43 11.20 -4.76 -21.41
C ASN A 43 11.83 -4.64 -22.79
N ASN A 44 11.06 -4.19 -23.78
CA ASN A 44 11.49 -4.09 -25.19
C ASN A 44 12.14 -5.41 -25.70
N SER A 45 11.62 -6.57 -25.26
CA SER A 45 12.11 -7.91 -25.62
C SER A 45 11.34 -8.48 -26.79
N GLN A 46 12.06 -8.89 -27.84
CA GLN A 46 11.46 -9.56 -29.00
C GLN A 46 10.88 -10.93 -28.63
N GLU A 47 11.47 -11.63 -27.67
CA GLU A 47 10.97 -12.90 -27.18
C GLU A 47 9.60 -12.75 -26.50
N SER A 48 9.46 -11.75 -25.61
CA SER A 48 8.19 -11.43 -24.96
C SER A 48 7.10 -11.07 -25.97
N LEU A 49 7.45 -10.32 -27.02
CA LEU A 49 6.50 -9.98 -28.09
C LEU A 49 6.05 -11.24 -28.87
N LYS A 50 6.99 -12.10 -29.29
CA LYS A 50 6.65 -13.36 -29.98
C LYS A 50 5.74 -14.23 -29.13
N LYS A 51 6.00 -14.30 -27.82
CA LYS A 51 5.17 -15.06 -26.87
C LYS A 51 3.78 -14.47 -26.76
N ALA A 52 3.65 -13.15 -26.62
CA ALA A 52 2.36 -12.48 -26.58
C ALA A 52 1.54 -12.71 -27.85
N ILE A 53 2.17 -12.66 -29.03
CA ILE A 53 1.53 -12.97 -30.31
C ILE A 53 1.02 -14.40 -30.34
N SER A 54 1.88 -15.36 -29.97
CA SER A 54 1.48 -16.79 -29.94
C SER A 54 0.36 -17.07 -28.93
N SER A 55 0.23 -16.25 -27.89
CA SER A 55 -0.85 -16.31 -26.89
C SER A 55 -2.14 -15.62 -27.36
N GLY A 56 -2.14 -14.96 -28.53
CA GLY A 56 -3.32 -14.38 -29.17
C GLY A 56 -3.50 -12.88 -28.93
N ALA A 57 -2.42 -12.12 -28.70
CA ALA A 57 -2.50 -10.67 -28.66
C ALA A 57 -3.06 -10.09 -29.96
N TYR A 58 -3.98 -9.13 -29.88
CA TYR A 58 -4.53 -8.38 -31.02
C TYR A 58 -3.84 -7.06 -31.27
N ALA A 59 -3.15 -6.56 -30.28
CA ALA A 59 -2.35 -5.35 -30.40
C ALA A 59 -1.10 -5.42 -29.52
N LEU A 60 -0.04 -4.73 -29.96
CA LEU A 60 1.21 -4.59 -29.25
C LEU A 60 1.53 -3.11 -29.11
N LEU A 61 1.98 -2.70 -27.92
CA LEU A 61 2.44 -1.34 -27.62
C LEU A 61 3.87 -1.40 -27.08
N SER A 62 4.80 -0.69 -27.73
CA SER A 62 6.21 -0.69 -27.37
C SER A 62 6.90 0.63 -27.76
N GLU A 63 8.06 0.91 -27.15
CA GLU A 63 8.92 2.05 -27.56
C GLU A 63 9.80 1.70 -28.75
N LYS A 64 10.16 0.45 -28.92
CA LYS A 64 11.01 -0.02 -30.00
C LYS A 64 10.20 -0.66 -31.12
N THR A 65 10.69 -0.50 -32.32
CA THR A 65 10.22 -1.24 -33.48
C THR A 65 10.85 -2.62 -33.51
N PHE A 66 10.07 -3.60 -33.92
CA PHE A 66 10.48 -4.97 -34.14
C PHE A 66 10.04 -5.41 -35.54
N ASP A 67 10.66 -6.46 -36.06
CA ASP A 67 10.22 -7.05 -37.32
C ASP A 67 8.78 -7.55 -37.18
N VAL A 68 7.90 -7.01 -38.00
CA VAL A 68 6.47 -7.37 -38.01
C VAL A 68 6.33 -8.75 -38.61
N THR A 69 6.02 -9.74 -37.78
CA THR A 69 5.85 -11.12 -38.21
C THR A 69 4.41 -11.46 -38.58
N ASP A 70 3.45 -10.74 -37.99
CA ASP A 70 2.03 -10.91 -38.21
C ASP A 70 1.41 -9.57 -38.65
N LYS A 71 0.81 -9.56 -39.83
CA LYS A 71 0.17 -8.38 -40.44
C LYS A 71 -1.25 -8.13 -39.99
N GLU A 72 -1.87 -9.06 -39.29
CA GLU A 72 -3.23 -8.93 -38.77
C GLU A 72 -3.28 -8.20 -37.43
N ILE A 73 -2.17 -8.16 -36.72
CA ILE A 73 -2.03 -7.55 -35.38
C ILE A 73 -1.69 -6.07 -35.50
N ALA A 74 -2.25 -5.22 -34.63
CA ALA A 74 -1.89 -3.82 -34.53
C ALA A 74 -0.53 -3.65 -33.83
N TRP A 75 0.43 -3.09 -34.53
CA TRP A 75 1.75 -2.72 -33.98
C TRP A 75 1.82 -1.21 -33.76
N ILE A 76 1.83 -0.82 -32.48
CA ILE A 76 1.80 0.59 -32.07
C ILE A 76 3.13 0.91 -31.39
N LYS A 77 3.87 1.84 -31.98
CA LYS A 77 5.07 2.40 -31.36
C LYS A 77 4.74 3.72 -30.66
N VAL A 78 5.29 3.91 -29.49
CA VAL A 78 5.27 5.19 -28.77
C VAL A 78 6.70 5.68 -28.53
N GLU A 79 6.89 6.98 -28.38
CA GLU A 79 8.20 7.56 -28.05
C GLU A 79 8.58 7.32 -26.59
N ASP A 80 7.58 7.41 -25.70
CA ASP A 80 7.69 7.25 -24.25
C ASP A 80 6.51 6.43 -23.77
N LEU A 81 6.79 5.23 -23.27
CA LEU A 81 5.78 4.28 -22.83
C LEU A 81 5.12 4.75 -21.52
N GLU A 82 5.88 5.35 -20.62
CA GLU A 82 5.33 5.84 -19.35
C GLU A 82 4.33 6.97 -19.61
N LEU A 83 4.68 7.91 -20.46
CA LEU A 83 3.78 8.99 -20.87
C LEU A 83 2.54 8.45 -21.60
N ALA A 84 2.68 7.42 -22.42
CA ALA A 84 1.55 6.78 -23.09
C ALA A 84 0.59 6.13 -22.08
N LEU A 85 1.12 5.46 -21.04
CA LEU A 85 0.33 4.87 -19.96
C LEU A 85 -0.39 5.94 -19.13
N ILE A 86 0.27 7.05 -18.83
CA ILE A 86 -0.34 8.20 -18.14
C ILE A 86 -1.52 8.74 -18.95
N LYS A 87 -1.35 8.95 -20.26
CA LYS A 87 -2.42 9.41 -21.16
C LYS A 87 -3.59 8.44 -21.19
N LEU A 88 -3.30 7.15 -21.24
CA LEU A 88 -4.31 6.10 -21.22
C LEU A 88 -5.08 6.08 -19.90
N ALA A 89 -4.39 6.19 -18.76
CA ALA A 89 -5.03 6.29 -17.45
C ALA A 89 -5.93 7.53 -17.34
N ARG A 90 -5.44 8.71 -17.75
CA ARG A 90 -6.23 9.95 -17.81
C ARG A 90 -7.52 9.79 -18.63
N TYR A 91 -7.40 9.16 -19.80
CA TYR A 91 -8.55 8.91 -20.66
C TYR A 91 -9.61 8.06 -19.96
N PHE A 92 -9.22 6.95 -19.32
CA PHE A 92 -10.16 6.08 -18.61
C PHE A 92 -10.79 6.79 -17.41
N ILE A 93 -10.00 7.52 -16.63
CA ILE A 93 -10.48 8.26 -15.46
C ILE A 93 -11.54 9.30 -15.90
N ALA A 94 -11.23 10.08 -16.94
CA ALA A 94 -12.13 11.11 -17.44
C ALA A 94 -13.41 10.54 -18.08
N THR A 95 -13.25 9.51 -18.93
CA THR A 95 -14.40 8.92 -19.66
C THR A 95 -15.35 8.19 -18.74
N ASN A 96 -14.84 7.50 -17.73
CA ASN A 96 -15.64 6.75 -16.77
C ASN A 96 -16.03 7.57 -15.53
N LYS A 97 -15.63 8.85 -15.46
CA LYS A 97 -15.90 9.76 -14.33
C LYS A 97 -15.45 9.16 -12.99
N ILE A 98 -14.23 8.64 -12.96
CA ILE A 98 -13.67 7.99 -11.78
C ILE A 98 -13.18 9.05 -10.80
N ASP A 99 -13.71 9.04 -9.58
CA ASP A 99 -13.21 9.88 -8.50
C ASP A 99 -11.83 9.40 -8.02
N SER A 100 -10.95 10.34 -7.71
CA SER A 100 -9.57 10.04 -7.29
C SER A 100 -9.26 10.77 -5.99
N TYR A 101 -8.65 10.06 -5.03
CA TYR A 101 -8.36 10.60 -3.71
C TYR A 101 -6.91 10.33 -3.30
N LEU A 102 -6.29 11.37 -2.73
CA LEU A 102 -5.04 11.24 -2.00
C LEU A 102 -5.32 10.74 -0.58
N ILE A 103 -4.61 9.70 -0.18
CA ILE A 103 -4.68 9.13 1.16
C ILE A 103 -3.33 9.20 1.84
N ASN A 104 -3.32 9.24 3.17
CA ASN A 104 -2.09 9.18 3.96
C ASN A 104 -1.79 7.71 4.37
N PRO A 105 -0.57 7.42 4.90
CA PRO A 105 -0.19 6.06 5.31
C PRO A 105 -1.15 5.43 6.33
N LYS A 106 -1.68 6.20 7.30
CA LYS A 106 -2.64 5.66 8.28
C LYS A 106 -3.96 5.25 7.62
N GLU A 107 -4.46 6.06 6.70
CA GLU A 107 -5.67 5.75 5.93
C GLU A 107 -5.46 4.49 5.07
N LYS A 108 -4.28 4.37 4.42
CA LYS A 108 -3.93 3.18 3.63
C LYS A 108 -3.93 1.91 4.47
N LEU A 109 -3.29 1.95 5.64
CA LEU A 109 -3.27 0.83 6.59
C LEU A 109 -4.69 0.40 7.01
N ILE A 110 -5.56 1.36 7.27
CA ILE A 110 -6.95 1.06 7.62
C ILE A 110 -7.68 0.40 6.45
N PHE A 111 -7.53 0.91 5.23
CA PHE A 111 -8.12 0.29 4.05
C PHE A 111 -7.61 -1.14 3.82
N ASP A 112 -6.33 -1.41 4.08
CA ASP A 112 -5.75 -2.75 3.92
C ASP A 112 -6.25 -3.72 4.99
N ALA A 113 -6.53 -3.21 6.19
CA ALA A 113 -7.05 -3.99 7.30
C ALA A 113 -8.56 -4.28 7.20
N LEU A 114 -9.31 -3.47 6.44
CA LEU A 114 -10.74 -3.64 6.21
C LEU A 114 -11.02 -4.48 4.96
N SER A 115 -12.21 -5.07 4.89
CA SER A 115 -12.72 -5.63 3.63
C SER A 115 -12.97 -4.51 2.64
N LYS A 116 -12.39 -4.60 1.42
CA LYS A 116 -12.52 -3.55 0.40
C LYS A 116 -13.86 -3.65 -0.32
N PRO A 117 -14.58 -2.56 -0.51
CA PRO A 117 -15.79 -2.54 -1.34
C PRO A 117 -15.45 -2.78 -2.82
N LYS A 118 -16.42 -3.28 -3.57
CA LYS A 118 -16.29 -3.39 -5.02
C LYS A 118 -16.15 -2.00 -5.65
N GLY A 119 -15.30 -1.88 -6.66
CA GLY A 119 -15.11 -0.61 -7.38
C GLY A 119 -14.07 0.33 -6.78
N LEU A 120 -13.41 -0.04 -5.69
CA LEU A 120 -12.32 0.73 -5.09
C LEU A 120 -10.98 0.12 -5.48
N SER A 121 -10.13 0.91 -6.12
CA SER A 121 -8.81 0.51 -6.60
C SER A 121 -7.71 1.38 -5.97
N PHE A 122 -6.57 0.75 -5.68
CA PHE A 122 -5.38 1.44 -5.20
C PHE A 122 -4.35 1.54 -6.30
N ILE A 123 -3.72 2.71 -6.41
CA ILE A 123 -2.50 2.85 -7.19
C ILE A 123 -1.34 2.53 -6.24
N GLU A 124 -0.66 1.44 -6.56
CA GLU A 124 0.58 1.05 -5.91
C GLU A 124 1.76 1.72 -6.63
N ASN A 125 2.88 1.04 -6.77
CA ASN A 125 4.12 1.58 -7.36
C ASN A 125 4.09 1.70 -8.89
N SER A 126 3.07 1.19 -9.56
CA SER A 126 2.97 1.27 -11.03
C SER A 126 1.53 1.43 -11.52
N LEU A 127 1.36 2.01 -12.70
CA LEU A 127 0.07 2.16 -13.35
C LEU A 127 -0.45 0.86 -13.98
N ASP A 128 0.35 -0.19 -14.04
CA ASP A 128 0.05 -1.43 -14.76
C ASP A 128 -1.23 -2.07 -14.24
N LYS A 129 -1.28 -2.35 -12.94
CA LYS A 129 -2.46 -2.95 -12.31
C LYS A 129 -3.70 -2.05 -12.44
N LEU A 130 -3.52 -0.73 -12.40
CA LEU A 130 -4.61 0.21 -12.61
C LEU A 130 -5.16 0.11 -14.03
N ILE A 131 -4.29 0.13 -15.03
CA ILE A 131 -4.66 0.02 -16.44
C ILE A 131 -5.32 -1.33 -16.72
N GLU A 132 -4.74 -2.44 -16.24
CA GLU A 132 -5.38 -3.75 -16.33
C GLU A 132 -6.79 -3.75 -15.70
N SER A 133 -6.96 -3.07 -14.56
CA SER A 133 -8.26 -3.00 -13.89
C SER A 133 -9.32 -2.27 -14.72
N PHE A 134 -8.94 -1.27 -15.52
CA PHE A 134 -9.87 -0.54 -16.38
C PHE A 134 -10.45 -1.40 -17.49
N PHE A 135 -9.70 -2.40 -17.95
CA PHE A 135 -10.18 -3.34 -18.97
C PHE A 135 -10.91 -4.54 -18.37
N ASN A 136 -10.43 -5.06 -17.24
CA ASN A 136 -10.90 -6.31 -16.65
C ASN A 136 -12.06 -6.13 -15.66
N SER A 137 -12.17 -4.98 -14.99
CA SER A 137 -13.23 -4.76 -13.99
C SER A 137 -14.37 -3.92 -14.55
N LYS A 138 -15.59 -4.45 -14.43
CA LYS A 138 -16.80 -3.81 -14.92
C LYS A 138 -17.14 -2.46 -14.26
N LYS A 139 -16.44 -2.02 -13.19
CA LYS A 139 -16.62 -0.70 -12.56
C LYS A 139 -15.53 -0.38 -11.52
N THR A 140 -14.41 0.21 -11.92
CA THR A 140 -13.65 1.04 -10.98
C THR A 140 -14.40 2.37 -10.85
N LEU A 141 -14.85 2.70 -9.64
CA LEU A 141 -15.58 3.94 -9.34
C LEU A 141 -14.68 4.97 -8.67
N VAL A 142 -13.68 4.49 -7.93
CA VAL A 142 -12.79 5.31 -7.12
C VAL A 142 -11.38 4.77 -7.16
N ILE A 143 -10.42 5.69 -7.23
CA ILE A 143 -9.00 5.42 -7.16
C ILE A 143 -8.43 6.10 -5.92
N LEU A 144 -7.62 5.37 -5.17
CA LEU A 144 -6.89 5.85 -3.99
C LEU A 144 -5.38 5.74 -4.23
N SER A 145 -4.61 6.74 -3.84
CA SER A 145 -3.14 6.72 -3.90
C SER A 145 -2.53 7.49 -2.73
N GLU A 146 -1.39 7.01 -2.23
CA GLU A 146 -0.51 7.75 -1.32
C GLU A 146 0.46 8.66 -2.09
N ASN A 147 0.67 8.41 -3.38
CA ASN A 147 1.58 9.16 -4.23
C ASN A 147 0.85 10.32 -4.91
N GLU A 148 1.09 11.52 -4.40
CA GLU A 148 0.50 12.75 -4.90
C GLU A 148 0.98 13.07 -6.33
N ASP A 149 2.26 12.81 -6.65
CA ASP A 149 2.81 13.11 -7.97
C ASP A 149 2.18 12.24 -9.05
N THR A 150 1.95 10.96 -8.76
CA THR A 150 1.20 10.08 -9.65
C THR A 150 -0.24 10.60 -9.86
N LEU A 151 -0.92 11.02 -8.79
CA LEU A 151 -2.27 11.59 -8.92
C LEU A 151 -2.28 12.87 -9.74
N LYS A 152 -1.33 13.79 -9.54
CA LYS A 152 -1.19 15.01 -10.37
C LYS A 152 -1.05 14.68 -11.86
N GLN A 153 -0.35 13.59 -12.17
CA GLN A 153 -0.16 13.15 -13.55
C GLN A 153 -1.42 12.54 -14.17
N ILE A 154 -2.17 11.69 -13.45
CA ILE A 154 -3.29 10.95 -14.05
C ILE A 154 -4.68 11.53 -13.73
N ALA A 155 -4.83 12.21 -12.62
CA ALA A 155 -6.10 12.73 -12.10
C ALA A 155 -5.89 14.08 -11.40
N PRO A 156 -5.56 15.18 -12.11
CA PRO A 156 -5.19 16.47 -11.50
C PRO A 156 -6.28 17.06 -10.59
N ASN A 157 -7.53 16.63 -10.73
CA ASN A 157 -8.67 17.05 -9.90
C ASN A 157 -8.89 16.12 -8.68
N TYR A 158 -7.88 15.35 -8.26
CA TYR A 158 -7.97 14.50 -7.07
C TYR A 158 -8.33 15.32 -5.83
N LYS A 159 -8.92 14.65 -4.84
CA LYS A 159 -9.37 15.23 -3.57
C LYS A 159 -8.68 14.53 -2.40
N ALA A 160 -8.64 15.14 -1.23
CA ALA A 160 -8.39 14.41 0.01
C ALA A 160 -9.66 13.63 0.40
N LEU A 161 -9.54 12.58 1.21
CA LEU A 161 -10.72 11.95 1.78
C LEU A 161 -11.55 12.98 2.56
N PRO A 162 -12.90 12.89 2.50
CA PRO A 162 -13.76 13.82 3.21
C PRO A 162 -13.48 13.74 4.72
N THR A 163 -13.46 14.89 5.38
CA THR A 163 -13.36 14.99 6.83
C THR A 163 -14.68 14.63 7.47
N CYS A 164 -14.61 13.80 8.52
CA CYS A 164 -15.76 13.54 9.37
C CYS A 164 -15.80 14.59 10.49
N ASN A 165 -16.89 15.32 10.62
CA ASN A 165 -17.07 16.33 11.68
C ASN A 165 -17.77 15.75 12.92
N GLU A 166 -18.07 14.45 12.93
CA GLU A 166 -18.69 13.80 14.07
C GLU A 166 -17.68 13.61 15.22
N GLU A 167 -18.14 13.88 16.44
CA GLU A 167 -17.35 13.65 17.63
C GLU A 167 -17.18 12.14 17.89
N VAL A 168 -15.97 11.74 18.19
CA VAL A 168 -15.59 10.37 18.52
C VAL A 168 -15.23 10.28 20.00
N PHE A 169 -16.05 9.61 20.77
CA PHE A 169 -15.81 9.39 22.19
C PHE A 169 -14.96 8.13 22.38
N ILE A 170 -13.66 8.32 22.66
CA ILE A 170 -12.73 7.22 22.92
C ILE A 170 -12.69 6.95 24.44
N SER A 171 -13.13 5.79 24.86
CA SER A 171 -13.16 5.38 26.27
C SER A 171 -11.97 4.52 26.70
N SER A 172 -11.14 4.04 25.76
CA SER A 172 -10.01 3.14 26.05
C SER A 172 -8.81 3.90 26.59
N LYS A 173 -8.20 3.36 27.66
CA LYS A 173 -6.89 3.80 28.21
C LYS A 173 -5.72 3.00 27.64
N SER A 174 -5.98 1.99 26.81
CA SER A 174 -4.94 1.15 26.20
C SER A 174 -4.21 1.87 25.07
N LEU A 175 -2.93 1.57 24.89
CA LEU A 175 -2.15 2.00 23.71
C LEU A 175 -2.44 1.14 22.48
N PHE A 176 -2.95 -0.08 22.65
CA PHE A 176 -3.03 -1.10 21.61
C PHE A 176 -4.45 -1.48 21.24
N TYR A 177 -5.44 -1.13 22.06
CA TYR A 177 -6.85 -1.38 21.83
C TYR A 177 -7.65 -0.12 21.96
N SER A 178 -8.70 -0.03 21.17
CA SER A 178 -9.64 1.11 21.21
C SER A 178 -11.06 0.64 21.45
N THR A 179 -11.75 1.36 22.32
CA THR A 179 -13.21 1.31 22.49
C THR A 179 -13.74 2.70 22.25
N PHE A 180 -14.65 2.85 21.30
CA PHE A 180 -15.20 4.15 20.94
C PHE A 180 -16.61 4.03 20.37
N LEU A 181 -17.31 5.16 20.36
CA LEU A 181 -18.62 5.32 19.75
C LEU A 181 -18.46 6.19 18.50
N PHE A 182 -18.99 5.73 17.39
CA PHE A 182 -19.02 6.49 16.13
C PHE A 182 -20.32 6.21 15.39
N ASN A 183 -21.02 7.27 14.98
CA ASN A 183 -22.28 7.21 14.24
C ASN A 183 -23.32 6.26 14.89
N GLY A 184 -23.51 6.38 16.20
CA GLY A 184 -24.42 5.53 16.98
C GLY A 184 -23.99 4.07 17.14
N LYS A 185 -22.86 3.66 16.55
CA LYS A 185 -22.32 2.30 16.62
C LYS A 185 -21.17 2.22 17.62
N ALA A 186 -21.26 1.27 18.57
CA ALA A 186 -20.18 1.00 19.52
C ALA A 186 -19.15 0.03 18.91
N PHE A 187 -17.89 0.42 18.99
CA PHE A 187 -16.73 -0.41 18.63
C PHE A 187 -16.00 -0.78 19.91
N ASN A 188 -16.07 -2.05 20.31
CA ASN A 188 -15.53 -2.51 21.59
C ASN A 188 -14.24 -3.28 21.38
N ALA A 189 -13.19 -2.89 22.12
CA ALA A 189 -11.90 -3.56 22.19
C ALA A 189 -11.30 -3.94 20.82
N LEU A 190 -11.43 -3.04 19.85
CA LEU A 190 -10.77 -3.25 18.55
C LEU A 190 -9.26 -3.29 18.74
N PRO A 191 -8.53 -4.21 18.06
CA PRO A 191 -7.08 -4.31 18.11
C PRO A 191 -6.41 -3.20 17.25
N ILE A 192 -6.74 -1.96 17.57
CA ILE A 192 -6.23 -0.75 16.92
C ILE A 192 -5.80 0.23 18.01
N SER A 193 -4.60 0.76 17.90
CA SER A 193 -4.17 1.86 18.76
C SER A 193 -5.09 3.08 18.60
N PRO A 194 -5.39 3.81 19.68
CA PRO A 194 -6.09 5.11 19.59
C PRO A 194 -5.41 6.12 18.65
N PHE A 195 -4.13 5.94 18.37
CA PHE A 195 -3.38 6.70 17.38
C PHE A 195 -4.02 6.68 15.98
N PHE A 196 -4.63 5.57 15.60
CA PHE A 196 -5.23 5.39 14.28
C PHE A 196 -6.73 5.76 14.22
N ILE A 197 -7.39 6.01 15.37
CA ILE A 197 -8.84 6.21 15.38
C ILE A 197 -9.30 7.39 14.52
N PRO A 198 -8.63 8.57 14.48
CA PRO A 198 -9.03 9.64 13.60
C PRO A 198 -9.05 9.22 12.11
N SER A 199 -8.02 8.48 11.67
CA SER A 199 -7.97 7.94 10.30
C SER A 199 -8.96 6.82 10.08
N PHE A 200 -9.21 5.98 11.08
CA PHE A 200 -10.21 4.91 11.02
C PHE A 200 -11.62 5.46 10.80
N VAL A 201 -12.00 6.46 11.59
CA VAL A 201 -13.32 7.11 11.47
C VAL A 201 -13.48 7.80 10.11
N LYS A 202 -12.43 8.47 9.63
CA LYS A 202 -12.43 9.12 8.32
C LYS A 202 -12.63 8.12 7.18
N VAL A 203 -11.96 6.96 7.26
CA VAL A 203 -12.14 5.87 6.29
C VAL A 203 -13.55 5.27 6.39
N LEU A 204 -14.07 5.01 7.59
CA LEU A 204 -15.44 4.53 7.76
C LEU A 204 -16.47 5.51 7.18
N PHE A 205 -16.30 6.80 7.44
CA PHE A 205 -17.17 7.85 6.89
C PHE A 205 -17.14 7.85 5.36
N PHE A 206 -15.96 7.74 4.76
CA PHE A 206 -15.82 7.62 3.31
C PHE A 206 -16.53 6.36 2.77
N LEU A 207 -16.37 5.22 3.45
CA LEU A 207 -16.97 3.95 3.03
C LEU A 207 -18.50 3.91 3.13
N GLN A 208 -19.13 4.83 3.86
CA GLN A 208 -20.60 4.97 3.88
C GLN A 208 -21.20 5.32 2.51
N ASN A 209 -20.38 5.89 1.60
CA ASN A 209 -20.82 6.17 0.22
C ASN A 209 -20.85 4.91 -0.68
N PHE A 210 -20.50 3.75 -0.16
CA PHE A 210 -20.47 2.48 -0.86
C PHE A 210 -21.43 1.48 -0.21
N GLU A 211 -21.86 0.48 -0.95
CA GLU A 211 -22.53 -0.70 -0.39
C GLU A 211 -21.51 -1.54 0.42
N TRP A 212 -21.21 -1.09 1.62
CA TRP A 212 -20.21 -1.68 2.49
C TRP A 212 -20.69 -1.72 3.95
N SER A 213 -20.36 -2.79 4.65
CA SER A 213 -20.64 -2.93 6.08
C SER A 213 -19.37 -3.34 6.81
N PHE A 214 -19.17 -2.76 7.99
CA PHE A 214 -18.10 -3.19 8.89
C PHE A 214 -18.39 -4.61 9.42
N SER A 215 -17.49 -5.54 9.18
CA SER A 215 -17.52 -6.90 9.73
C SER A 215 -16.52 -7.06 10.88
N ASN A 216 -15.26 -6.91 10.54
CA ASN A 216 -14.15 -6.93 11.49
C ASN A 216 -12.95 -6.18 10.89
N ILE A 217 -11.91 -5.97 11.67
CA ILE A 217 -10.64 -5.43 11.23
C ILE A 217 -9.54 -6.47 11.42
N LYS A 218 -8.70 -6.63 10.41
CA LYS A 218 -7.46 -7.41 10.53
C LYS A 218 -6.46 -6.63 11.39
N PRO A 219 -5.55 -7.29 12.10
CA PRO A 219 -4.46 -6.62 12.79
C PRO A 219 -3.70 -5.69 11.85
N LEU A 220 -3.39 -4.49 12.32
CA LEU A 220 -2.54 -3.56 11.56
C LEU A 220 -1.11 -4.09 11.50
N THR A 221 -0.44 -3.83 10.40
CA THR A 221 0.97 -4.21 10.19
C THR A 221 1.96 -3.23 10.81
N HIS A 222 1.48 -2.10 11.30
CA HIS A 222 2.26 -1.03 11.92
C HIS A 222 1.84 -0.83 13.38
N PHE A 223 2.68 -0.14 14.17
CA PHE A 223 2.50 0.04 15.61
C PHE A 223 2.34 -1.30 16.34
N ARG A 224 3.12 -2.30 15.93
CA ARG A 224 3.03 -3.65 16.49
C ARG A 224 3.80 -3.73 17.79
N ALA A 225 3.21 -4.38 18.79
CA ALA A 225 3.82 -4.51 20.11
C ALA A 225 4.36 -5.92 20.35
N ILE A 226 5.59 -6.01 20.85
CA ILE A 226 6.19 -7.22 21.42
C ILE A 226 6.33 -6.98 22.92
N PHE A 227 5.63 -7.80 23.73
CA PHE A 227 5.74 -7.75 25.17
C PHE A 227 6.95 -8.55 25.63
N ILE A 228 7.70 -8.01 26.60
CA ILE A 228 8.96 -8.59 27.04
C ILE A 228 9.13 -8.53 28.57
N THR A 229 9.95 -9.43 29.07
CA THR A 229 10.47 -9.38 30.44
C THR A 229 11.62 -8.36 30.54
N LYS A 230 12.07 -8.04 31.77
CA LYS A 230 13.31 -7.25 32.02
C LYS A 230 14.56 -7.86 31.38
N LYS A 231 14.58 -9.16 31.11
CA LYS A 231 15.71 -9.85 30.48
C LYS A 231 15.54 -10.00 28.95
N PHE A 232 14.62 -9.24 28.35
CA PHE A 232 14.31 -9.30 26.92
C PHE A 232 13.91 -10.74 26.46
N ARG A 233 13.02 -11.40 27.21
CA ARG A 233 12.33 -12.63 26.77
C ARG A 233 10.94 -12.25 26.32
N MET A 234 10.50 -12.77 25.19
CA MET A 234 9.14 -12.52 24.68
C MET A 234 8.10 -13.10 25.65
N LEU A 235 6.99 -12.38 25.71
CA LEU A 235 5.79 -12.75 26.48
C LEU A 235 4.57 -12.73 25.56
N PRO A 236 3.52 -13.50 25.90
CA PRO A 236 2.24 -13.36 25.21
C PRO A 236 1.73 -11.93 25.25
N PHE A 237 0.96 -11.53 24.23
CA PHE A 237 0.43 -10.19 24.11
C PHE A 237 -0.35 -9.76 25.37
N GLY A 238 -0.03 -8.56 25.88
CA GLY A 238 -0.64 -8.01 27.08
C GLY A 238 -0.10 -8.58 28.39
N MET A 239 0.83 -9.52 28.35
CA MET A 239 1.52 -10.02 29.54
C MET A 239 2.84 -9.30 29.74
N GLY A 240 3.11 -8.83 30.97
CA GLY A 240 4.34 -8.13 31.31
C GLY A 240 4.20 -6.62 31.41
N GLU A 241 5.25 -6.00 31.96
CA GLU A 241 5.29 -4.58 32.25
C GLU A 241 6.00 -3.75 31.16
N LYS A 242 6.56 -4.41 30.15
CA LYS A 242 7.37 -3.79 29.11
C LYS A 242 6.89 -4.19 27.71
N ALA A 243 6.87 -3.23 26.80
CA ALA A 243 6.54 -3.45 25.40
C ALA A 243 7.50 -2.72 24.47
N LEU A 244 7.91 -3.41 23.42
CA LEU A 244 8.55 -2.82 22.25
C LEU A 244 7.43 -2.50 21.24
N ILE A 245 7.32 -1.26 20.82
CA ILE A 245 6.43 -0.80 19.75
C ILE A 245 7.30 -0.66 18.52
N VAL A 246 6.99 -1.40 17.47
CA VAL A 246 7.84 -1.50 16.28
C VAL A 246 7.18 -0.81 15.10
N GLU A 247 7.95 0.04 14.44
CA GLU A 247 7.53 0.78 13.26
C GLU A 247 8.68 0.86 12.24
N GLU A 248 8.41 0.56 10.98
CA GLU A 248 9.38 0.62 9.88
C GLU A 248 9.13 1.78 8.91
N ASN A 249 7.97 2.42 8.99
CA ASN A 249 7.65 3.58 8.17
C ASN A 249 8.11 4.85 8.86
N LEU A 250 9.08 5.55 8.28
CA LEU A 250 9.69 6.74 8.87
C LEU A 250 8.68 7.88 9.15
N LYS A 251 7.68 8.04 8.29
CA LYS A 251 6.65 9.07 8.48
C LYS A 251 5.76 8.75 9.67
N LEU A 252 5.31 7.50 9.79
CA LEU A 252 4.52 7.03 10.93
C LEU A 252 5.33 7.08 12.22
N PHE A 253 6.59 6.62 12.19
CA PHE A 253 7.48 6.65 13.35
C PHE A 253 7.60 8.05 13.95
N LYS A 254 7.79 9.08 13.12
CA LYS A 254 7.85 10.47 13.59
C LYS A 254 6.53 10.93 14.21
N GLU A 255 5.40 10.55 13.65
CA GLU A 255 4.08 10.87 14.21
C GLU A 255 3.83 10.13 15.53
N GLU A 256 4.28 8.88 15.63
CA GLU A 256 4.17 8.01 16.81
C GLU A 256 5.03 8.54 17.96
N ILE A 257 6.22 9.08 17.69
CA ILE A 257 7.03 9.78 18.70
C ILE A 257 6.19 10.86 19.38
N LEU A 258 5.56 11.73 18.60
CA LEU A 258 4.74 12.82 19.13
C LEU A 258 3.54 12.30 19.92
N TYR A 259 2.87 11.29 19.39
CA TYR A 259 1.73 10.66 20.04
C TYR A 259 2.12 10.02 21.38
N LEU A 260 3.18 9.21 21.41
CA LEU A 260 3.60 8.50 22.62
C LEU A 260 4.13 9.47 23.68
N LYS A 261 4.90 10.50 23.29
CA LYS A 261 5.35 11.57 24.22
C LYS A 261 4.17 12.32 24.85
N SER A 262 3.03 12.42 24.17
CA SER A 262 1.82 13.04 24.74
C SER A 262 1.05 12.15 25.71
N ARG A 263 1.29 10.82 25.70
CA ARG A 263 0.52 9.81 26.45
C ARG A 263 1.31 9.12 27.55
N ILE A 264 2.62 9.05 27.41
CA ILE A 264 3.52 8.30 28.28
C ILE A 264 4.47 9.27 28.96
N CYS A 265 4.71 9.05 30.26
CA CYS A 265 5.70 9.82 30.99
C CYS A 265 7.10 9.60 30.40
N GLN A 266 7.88 10.64 30.21
CA GLN A 266 9.21 10.60 29.59
C GLN A 266 10.13 9.52 30.20
N LYS A 267 10.08 9.30 31.50
CA LYS A 267 10.88 8.27 32.17
C LYS A 267 10.49 6.83 31.82
N ASP A 268 9.27 6.62 31.31
CA ASP A 268 8.72 5.31 30.98
C ASP A 268 8.82 5.00 29.47
N LEU A 269 9.17 5.99 28.62
CA LEU A 269 9.30 5.88 27.17
C LEU A 269 10.76 6.04 26.76
N LEU A 270 11.22 5.15 25.88
CA LEU A 270 12.50 5.25 25.19
C LEU A 270 12.26 5.16 23.69
N ILE A 271 12.92 6.01 22.92
CA ILE A 271 12.83 6.02 21.47
C ILE A 271 14.17 5.57 20.91
N ALA A 272 14.16 4.57 20.04
CA ALA A 272 15.34 3.95 19.46
C ALA A 272 15.26 3.88 17.93
N ALA A 273 16.34 4.25 17.25
CA ALA A 273 16.43 4.20 15.80
C ALA A 273 17.87 3.91 15.33
N PRO A 274 18.05 3.42 14.09
CA PRO A 274 19.39 3.30 13.50
C PRO A 274 20.07 4.66 13.35
N LYS A 275 21.37 4.72 13.61
CA LYS A 275 22.21 5.94 13.41
C LYS A 275 22.09 6.49 11.97
N SER A 276 21.94 5.60 10.99
CA SER A 276 21.82 5.96 9.58
C SER A 276 20.65 6.89 9.26
N LEU A 277 19.62 6.94 10.13
CA LEU A 277 18.46 7.83 9.94
C LEU A 277 18.70 9.25 10.45
N ASN A 278 19.77 9.48 11.24
CA ASN A 278 20.12 10.79 11.80
C ASN A 278 18.93 11.50 12.46
N LEU A 279 18.22 10.78 13.35
CA LEU A 279 17.06 11.24 14.09
C LEU A 279 17.47 11.60 15.52
N GLU A 280 16.83 12.62 16.10
CA GLU A 280 16.99 12.92 17.52
C GLU A 280 16.18 11.92 18.36
N VAL A 281 16.85 10.86 18.85
CA VAL A 281 16.27 9.77 19.64
C VAL A 281 17.06 9.51 20.92
N ASP A 282 16.48 8.74 21.85
CA ASP A 282 17.13 8.46 23.14
C ASP A 282 18.22 7.39 23.00
N PHE A 283 18.13 6.51 22.01
CA PHE A 283 19.10 5.45 21.75
C PHE A 283 19.29 5.25 20.24
N GLU A 284 20.53 5.40 19.81
CA GLU A 284 20.94 5.12 18.44
C GLU A 284 21.69 3.78 18.38
N TYR A 285 21.43 2.97 17.35
CA TYR A 285 22.11 1.69 17.15
C TYR A 285 22.62 1.54 15.72
N ASP A 286 23.69 0.76 15.57
CA ASP A 286 24.22 0.32 14.26
C ASP A 286 23.69 -1.06 13.89
N ALA A 287 23.56 -1.95 14.88
CA ALA A 287 23.01 -3.28 14.73
C ALA A 287 21.81 -3.49 15.67
N LEU A 288 20.77 -4.18 15.17
CA LEU A 288 19.52 -4.37 15.90
C LEU A 288 19.72 -5.13 17.23
N GLU A 289 20.75 -6.00 17.30
CA GLU A 289 21.14 -6.73 18.51
C GLU A 289 21.47 -5.82 19.70
N GLU A 290 21.89 -4.59 19.45
CA GLU A 290 22.29 -3.64 20.50
C GLU A 290 21.11 -3.25 21.41
N ILE A 291 19.87 -3.44 20.97
CA ILE A 291 18.67 -3.23 21.80
C ILE A 291 18.68 -4.09 23.08
N PHE A 292 19.38 -5.23 23.07
CA PHE A 292 19.47 -6.10 24.25
C PHE A 292 20.37 -5.54 25.35
N ASN A 293 21.17 -4.51 25.05
CA ASN A 293 22.05 -3.82 25.97
C ASN A 293 21.38 -2.60 26.61
N LEU A 294 20.13 -2.30 26.21
CA LEU A 294 19.39 -1.15 26.74
C LEU A 294 19.12 -1.28 28.24
N ASP A 295 19.22 -0.15 28.93
CA ASP A 295 18.80 -0.03 30.32
C ASP A 295 17.29 -0.36 30.45
N THR A 296 16.96 -1.21 31.38
CA THR A 296 15.61 -1.76 31.56
C THR A 296 14.69 -0.90 32.40
N ARG A 297 14.98 0.39 32.62
CA ARG A 297 14.14 1.31 33.39
C ARG A 297 12.89 1.78 32.68
N PHE A 298 12.85 1.72 31.34
CA PHE A 298 11.67 2.05 30.54
C PHE A 298 10.52 1.03 30.73
N LYS A 299 9.32 1.43 30.37
CA LYS A 299 8.16 0.53 30.19
C LYS A 299 7.86 0.29 28.71
N TYR A 300 8.07 1.29 27.88
CA TYR A 300 7.82 1.26 26.46
C TYR A 300 9.06 1.69 25.70
N ILE A 301 9.37 0.96 24.63
CA ILE A 301 10.32 1.41 23.60
C ILE A 301 9.54 1.60 22.32
N LEU A 302 9.67 2.76 21.66
CA LEU A 302 9.35 2.90 20.25
C LEU A 302 10.62 2.63 19.44
N LEU A 303 10.62 1.58 18.65
CA LEU A 303 11.77 1.09 17.91
C LEU A 303 11.52 1.20 16.40
N PHE A 304 12.39 1.91 15.70
CA PHE A 304 12.37 1.92 14.24
C PHE A 304 13.06 0.67 13.71
N ALA A 305 12.31 -0.34 13.34
CA ALA A 305 12.84 -1.62 12.84
C ALA A 305 11.79 -2.36 11.99
N ASN A 306 12.23 -3.33 11.20
CA ASN A 306 11.33 -4.31 10.63
C ASN A 306 10.87 -5.29 11.73
N TYR A 307 9.58 -5.56 11.78
CA TYR A 307 8.99 -6.39 12.84
C TYR A 307 9.43 -7.86 12.75
N GLU A 308 9.50 -8.42 11.56
CA GLU A 308 9.86 -9.82 11.35
C GLU A 308 11.35 -10.07 11.62
N ASP A 309 12.22 -9.08 11.29
CA ASP A 309 13.64 -9.13 11.65
C ASP A 309 13.82 -9.14 13.17
N LEU A 310 13.06 -8.31 13.86
CA LEU A 310 13.08 -8.25 15.32
C LEU A 310 12.60 -9.56 15.95
N LEU A 311 11.51 -10.15 15.46
CA LEU A 311 11.03 -11.47 15.92
C LEU A 311 12.10 -12.53 15.73
N SER A 312 12.69 -12.62 14.55
CA SER A 312 13.75 -13.58 14.24
C SER A 312 14.96 -13.43 15.19
N LEU A 313 15.27 -12.19 15.58
CA LEU A 313 16.34 -11.91 16.52
C LEU A 313 16.02 -12.44 17.94
N PHE A 314 14.78 -12.28 18.40
CA PHE A 314 14.34 -12.82 19.69
C PHE A 314 14.36 -14.36 19.69
N GLU A 315 13.88 -15.00 18.62
CA GLU A 315 13.90 -16.46 18.46
C GLU A 315 15.32 -17.03 18.52
N LYS A 316 16.27 -16.40 17.80
CA LYS A 316 17.71 -16.79 17.86
C LYS A 316 18.28 -16.65 19.27
N LYS A 317 17.91 -15.59 19.99
CA LYS A 317 18.38 -15.38 21.37
C LYS A 317 17.86 -16.45 22.34
N ASP A 318 16.62 -16.86 22.20
CA ASP A 318 16.02 -17.88 23.07
C ASP A 318 16.59 -19.28 22.74
N SER A 319 16.78 -19.63 21.47
CA SER A 319 17.39 -20.89 21.00
C SER A 319 18.83 -21.06 21.48
N ASN A 320 19.65 -19.99 21.44
CA ASN A 320 21.04 -20.06 21.90
C ASN A 320 21.17 -20.28 23.42
N LYS A 321 20.14 -20.01 24.22
CA LYS A 321 20.15 -20.26 25.67
C LYS A 321 19.78 -21.68 26.04
N GLU A 322 19.01 -22.37 25.22
CA GLU A 322 18.71 -23.79 25.42
C GLU A 322 19.94 -24.67 25.18
N LEU A 323 20.81 -24.27 24.21
CA LEU A 323 22.07 -24.98 23.92
C LEU A 323 23.16 -24.80 24.99
N THR A 324 23.04 -23.80 25.87
CA THR A 324 24.06 -23.54 26.93
C THR A 324 23.66 -24.14 28.28
N LEU A 325 22.56 -24.89 28.36
CA LEU A 325 22.08 -25.58 29.57
C LEU A 325 22.38 -27.09 29.58
N PHE A 326 23.18 -27.58 28.62
CA PHE A 326 23.69 -28.96 28.55
C PHE A 326 25.19 -29.01 28.62
#